data_a212336d7614932ff6a280d0fd11de5b
#
_entry.id   a212336d7614932ff6a280d0fd11de5b
#
_cell.length_a   1.000
_cell.length_b   1.000
_cell.length_c   1.000
_cell.angle_alpha   90.00
_cell.angle_beta   90.00
_cell.angle_gamma   90.00
#
_symmetry.space_group_name_H-M   'P 1'
#
loop_
_entity.id
_entity.type
_entity.pdbx_description
1 polymer ?
#
loop_
_entity_poly.entity_id
_entity_poly.type
_entity_poly.pdbx_seq_one_letter_code
_entity_poly.pdbx_strand_id
1 'polypeptide(L)'
;MAKQNKIGIFTYMLNNYGAVLQSFALQHYLQTNGAADVEIVNFETIRHQQLNKIFRKYSDNFLVQLCFIMLTLLRYKQLKQRKIKTLLFKRKYMKFTRVYTSQTDLFSNLPEKDVYVSGSDQVFNPNGLNRDVYYL
;
A
#
# COMPACT_ATOMS: atom_id res chain seq x y z
N MET A 1 -1.81 -34.91 -4.06
CA MET A 1 -2.39 -33.53 -3.82
C MET A 1 -1.35 -32.51 -4.19
N ALA A 2 -1.61 -31.61 -5.13
CA ALA A 2 -0.68 -30.55 -5.46
C ALA A 2 -0.50 -29.65 -4.22
N LYS A 3 0.75 -29.39 -3.84
CA LYS A 3 1.08 -28.48 -2.76
C LYS A 3 0.54 -27.08 -3.14
N GLN A 4 -0.44 -26.59 -2.41
CA GLN A 4 -0.96 -25.24 -2.64
C GLN A 4 0.05 -24.22 -2.09
N ASN A 5 0.54 -23.34 -2.95
CA ASN A 5 1.55 -22.37 -2.60
C ASN A 5 1.00 -21.23 -1.74
N LYS A 6 1.79 -20.80 -0.75
CA LYS A 6 1.56 -19.56 0.01
C LYS A 6 2.26 -18.41 -0.71
N ILE A 7 1.52 -17.35 -1.03
CA ILE A 7 2.03 -16.23 -1.84
C ILE A 7 2.04 -14.93 -1.05
N GLY A 8 3.18 -14.23 -1.08
CA GLY A 8 3.31 -12.87 -0.58
C GLY A 8 3.30 -11.86 -1.73
N ILE A 9 2.47 -10.81 -1.65
CA ILE A 9 2.41 -9.76 -2.67
C ILE A 9 3.08 -8.51 -2.14
N PHE A 10 4.13 -8.04 -2.83
CA PHE A 10 4.70 -6.73 -2.65
C PHE A 10 4.05 -5.74 -3.60
N THR A 11 3.41 -4.72 -3.09
CA THR A 11 2.74 -3.71 -3.91
C THR A 11 2.72 -2.36 -3.22
N TYR A 12 2.79 -1.31 -4.02
CA TYR A 12 2.78 0.07 -3.53
C TYR A 12 1.35 0.61 -3.51
N MET A 13 0.78 0.74 -2.32
CA MET A 13 -0.57 1.25 -2.14
C MET A 13 -0.56 2.50 -1.25
N LEU A 14 -0.54 3.67 -1.86
CA LEU A 14 -1.00 4.88 -1.18
C LEU A 14 -2.54 4.97 -1.23
N ASN A 15 -3.12 6.09 -0.77
CA ASN A 15 -4.57 6.36 -0.83
C ASN A 15 -5.07 6.59 -2.28
N ASN A 16 -4.66 5.71 -3.20
CA ASN A 16 -5.07 5.71 -4.59
C ASN A 16 -5.99 4.51 -4.84
N TYR A 17 -7.22 4.76 -5.25
CA TYR A 17 -8.19 3.71 -5.55
C TYR A 17 -7.70 2.73 -6.61
N GLY A 18 -7.03 3.23 -7.65
CA GLY A 18 -6.48 2.38 -8.71
C GLY A 18 -5.50 1.35 -8.17
N ALA A 19 -4.52 1.79 -7.36
CA ALA A 19 -3.54 0.90 -6.75
C ALA A 19 -4.18 -0.11 -5.78
N VAL A 20 -5.19 0.31 -5.02
CA VAL A 20 -5.92 -0.59 -4.11
C VAL A 20 -6.70 -1.65 -4.89
N LEU A 21 -7.42 -1.25 -5.94
CA LEU A 21 -8.18 -2.18 -6.77
C LEU A 21 -7.29 -3.14 -7.55
N GLN A 22 -6.15 -2.66 -8.07
CA GLN A 22 -5.15 -3.50 -8.74
C GLN A 22 -4.58 -4.56 -7.79
N SER A 23 -4.22 -4.16 -6.57
CA SER A 23 -3.70 -5.09 -5.56
C SER A 23 -4.75 -6.10 -5.11
N PHE A 24 -5.99 -5.66 -4.96
CA PHE A 24 -7.13 -6.55 -4.67
C PHE A 24 -7.37 -7.56 -5.81
N ALA A 25 -7.39 -7.07 -7.05
CA ALA A 25 -7.60 -7.94 -8.22
C ALA A 25 -6.50 -9.01 -8.33
N LEU A 26 -5.23 -8.63 -8.12
CA LEU A 26 -4.10 -9.56 -8.11
C LEU A 26 -4.25 -10.59 -6.98
N GLN A 27 -4.54 -10.15 -5.76
CA GLN A 27 -4.75 -11.06 -4.62
C GLN A 27 -5.89 -12.04 -4.90
N HIS A 28 -7.03 -11.53 -5.37
CA HIS A 28 -8.21 -12.33 -5.68
C HIS A 28 -7.94 -13.34 -6.81
N TYR A 29 -7.26 -12.90 -7.88
CA TYR A 29 -6.88 -13.77 -8.99
C TYR A 29 -6.00 -14.94 -8.53
N LEU A 30 -4.97 -14.67 -7.72
CA LEU A 30 -4.09 -15.73 -7.21
C LEU A 30 -4.83 -16.70 -6.29
N GLN A 31 -5.72 -16.21 -5.44
CA GLN A 31 -6.56 -17.05 -4.57
C GLN A 31 -7.50 -17.95 -5.35
N THR A 32 -8.14 -17.43 -6.39
CA THR A 32 -9.09 -18.20 -7.22
C THR A 32 -8.39 -19.21 -8.14
N ASN A 33 -7.11 -19.00 -8.45
CA ASN A 33 -6.32 -19.91 -9.30
C ASN A 33 -5.44 -20.90 -8.50
N GLY A 34 -5.82 -21.22 -7.27
CA GLY A 34 -5.29 -22.36 -6.54
C GLY A 34 -4.17 -22.07 -5.53
N ALA A 35 -3.88 -20.82 -5.23
CA ALA A 35 -2.99 -20.51 -4.11
C ALA A 35 -3.69 -20.78 -2.77
N ALA A 36 -2.99 -21.44 -1.82
CA ALA A 36 -3.55 -21.76 -0.50
C ALA A 36 -3.77 -20.53 0.37
N ASP A 37 -2.81 -19.61 0.31
CA ASP A 37 -2.79 -18.42 1.15
C ASP A 37 -2.09 -17.28 0.42
N VAL A 38 -2.80 -16.19 0.19
CA VAL A 38 -2.27 -15.00 -0.49
C VAL A 38 -2.41 -13.80 0.42
N GLU A 39 -1.29 -13.21 0.81
CA GLU A 39 -1.26 -12.03 1.67
C GLU A 39 -0.47 -10.90 1.02
N ILE A 40 -0.95 -9.67 1.24
CA ILE A 40 -0.21 -8.48 0.84
C ILE A 40 0.73 -8.09 1.96
N VAL A 41 2.01 -7.96 1.64
CA VAL A 41 3.03 -7.51 2.60
C VAL A 41 2.79 -6.05 2.94
N ASN A 42 2.40 -5.80 4.18
CA ASN A 42 2.02 -4.47 4.65
C ASN A 42 3.24 -3.66 5.08
N PHE A 43 3.91 -3.02 4.12
CA PHE A 43 5.08 -2.20 4.37
C PHE A 43 4.72 -0.72 4.38
N GLU A 44 4.66 -0.12 5.57
CA GLU A 44 4.28 1.28 5.79
C GLU A 44 5.36 2.05 6.55
N THR A 45 6.29 2.66 5.84
CA THR A 45 7.29 3.54 6.46
C THR A 45 6.66 4.81 7.04
N ILE A 46 7.37 5.47 7.95
CA ILE A 46 6.97 6.78 8.52
C ILE A 46 6.65 7.79 7.40
N ARG A 47 7.41 7.77 6.31
CA ARG A 47 7.17 8.64 5.15
C ARG A 47 5.86 8.30 4.45
N HIS A 48 5.51 7.01 4.28
CA HIS A 48 4.21 6.59 3.75
C HIS A 48 3.07 7.07 4.64
N GLN A 49 3.21 6.96 5.96
CA GLN A 49 2.21 7.45 6.90
C GLN A 49 2.02 8.97 6.80
N GLN A 50 3.12 9.73 6.62
CA GLN A 50 3.04 11.19 6.41
C GLN A 50 2.32 11.55 5.10
N LEU A 51 2.62 10.84 4.00
CA LEU A 51 1.96 11.04 2.71
C LEU A 51 0.46 10.71 2.76
N ASN A 52 0.06 9.83 3.66
CA ASN A 52 -1.34 9.44 3.87
C ASN A 52 -2.14 10.43 4.74
N LYS A 53 -1.52 11.47 5.31
CA LYS A 53 -2.23 12.52 6.06
C LYS A 53 -3.03 13.41 5.10
N ILE A 54 -4.24 13.81 5.51
CA ILE A 54 -5.07 14.75 4.77
C ILE A 54 -4.40 16.13 4.74
N PHE A 55 -3.94 16.60 5.90
CA PHE A 55 -3.13 17.81 6.03
C PHE A 55 -1.66 17.41 6.07
N ARG A 56 -0.93 17.77 5.05
CA ARG A 56 0.51 17.53 4.96
C ARG A 56 1.24 18.80 4.51
N LYS A 57 2.52 18.90 4.83
CA LYS A 57 3.35 19.95 4.27
C LYS A 57 3.55 19.68 2.77
N TYR A 58 3.11 20.62 1.95
CA TYR A 58 3.19 20.53 0.49
C TYR A 58 4.34 21.37 -0.06
N SER A 59 4.57 22.57 0.53
CA SER A 59 5.59 23.52 0.10
C SER A 59 6.18 24.25 1.30
N ASP A 60 7.42 24.72 1.16
CA ASP A 60 8.08 25.63 2.10
C ASP A 60 7.64 27.10 1.90
N ASN A 61 7.05 27.41 0.73
CA ASN A 61 6.47 28.72 0.49
C ASN A 61 5.15 28.86 1.26
N PHE A 62 5.09 29.88 2.12
CA PHE A 62 3.94 30.15 3.00
C PHE A 62 2.62 30.33 2.21
N LEU A 63 2.64 31.13 1.13
CA LEU A 63 1.44 31.40 0.33
C LEU A 63 0.93 30.11 -0.35
N VAL A 64 1.83 29.31 -0.91
CA VAL A 64 1.48 28.03 -1.54
C VAL A 64 0.91 27.07 -0.51
N GLN A 65 1.53 27.00 0.67
CA GLN A 65 1.05 26.15 1.76
C GLN A 65 -0.33 26.58 2.27
N LEU A 66 -0.57 27.90 2.39
CA LEU A 66 -1.86 28.44 2.79
C LEU A 66 -2.96 28.11 1.78
N CYS A 67 -2.71 28.29 0.47
CA CYS A 67 -3.62 27.89 -0.59
C CYS A 67 -3.94 26.40 -0.53
N PHE A 68 -2.91 25.54 -0.30
CA PHE A 68 -3.10 24.11 -0.16
C PHE A 68 -4.01 23.75 1.04
N ILE A 69 -3.82 24.43 2.19
CA ILE A 69 -4.66 24.22 3.37
C ILE A 69 -6.11 24.62 3.08
N MET A 70 -6.34 25.79 2.46
CA MET A 70 -7.68 26.24 2.10
C MET A 70 -8.40 25.25 1.14
N LEU A 71 -7.72 24.82 0.09
CA LEU A 71 -8.26 23.82 -0.83
C LEU A 71 -8.55 22.48 -0.14
N THR A 72 -7.69 22.09 0.80
CA THR A 72 -7.88 20.87 1.60
C THR A 72 -9.09 20.99 2.52
N LEU A 73 -9.30 22.15 3.14
CA LEU A 73 -10.49 22.44 3.97
C LEU A 73 -11.78 22.35 3.16
N LEU A 74 -11.83 22.97 1.98
CA LEU A 74 -12.99 22.91 1.07
C LEU A 74 -13.34 21.46 0.69
N ARG A 75 -12.33 20.61 0.51
CA ARG A 75 -12.48 19.20 0.09
C ARG A 75 -12.42 18.19 1.25
N TYR A 76 -12.32 18.68 2.50
CA TYR A 76 -12.07 17.83 3.67
C TYR A 76 -13.07 16.68 3.80
N LYS A 77 -14.37 16.97 3.69
CA LYS A 77 -15.42 15.95 3.78
C LYS A 77 -15.24 14.83 2.74
N GLN A 78 -14.94 15.20 1.50
CA GLN A 78 -14.71 14.23 0.42
C GLN A 78 -13.45 13.41 0.66
N LEU A 79 -12.34 14.05 1.05
CA LEU A 79 -11.07 13.38 1.34
C LEU A 79 -11.21 12.41 2.52
N LYS A 80 -11.90 12.83 3.58
CA LYS A 80 -12.19 11.97 4.74
C LYS A 80 -13.05 10.77 4.35
N GLN A 81 -14.12 10.98 3.62
CA GLN A 81 -14.99 9.89 3.15
C GLN A 81 -14.23 8.92 2.24
N ARG A 82 -13.42 9.43 1.32
CA ARG A 82 -12.55 8.61 0.47
C ARG A 82 -11.64 7.72 1.30
N LYS A 83 -10.95 8.30 2.29
CA LYS A 83 -10.05 7.56 3.19
C LYS A 83 -10.78 6.46 3.95
N ILE A 84 -11.94 6.77 4.53
CA ILE A 84 -12.76 5.80 5.27
C ILE A 84 -13.21 4.66 4.36
N LYS A 85 -13.77 4.97 3.17
CA LYS A 85 -14.22 3.96 2.21
C LYS A 85 -13.08 3.03 1.77
N THR A 86 -11.90 3.59 1.52
CA THR A 86 -10.70 2.81 1.17
C THR A 86 -10.27 1.88 2.30
N LEU A 87 -10.27 2.37 3.54
CA LEU A 87 -9.93 1.55 4.72
C LEU A 87 -10.94 0.41 4.93
N LEU A 88 -12.24 0.72 4.83
CA LEU A 88 -13.29 -0.30 4.96
C LEU A 88 -13.20 -1.35 3.87
N PHE A 89 -12.93 -0.94 2.63
CA PHE A 89 -12.70 -1.87 1.52
C PHE A 89 -11.50 -2.79 1.79
N LYS A 90 -10.35 -2.22 2.14
CA LYS A 90 -9.15 -2.98 2.48
C LYS A 90 -9.42 -4.00 3.58
N ARG A 91 -10.06 -3.57 4.68
CA ARG A 91 -10.40 -4.45 5.81
C ARG A 91 -11.35 -5.58 5.45
N LYS A 92 -12.30 -5.32 4.57
CA LYS A 92 -13.35 -6.29 4.22
C LYS A 92 -12.89 -7.32 3.18
N TYR A 93 -12.08 -6.91 2.24
CA TYR A 93 -11.81 -7.70 1.04
C TYR A 93 -10.35 -8.11 0.85
N MET A 94 -9.42 -7.55 1.60
CA MET A 94 -7.99 -7.80 1.41
C MET A 94 -7.36 -8.41 2.66
N LYS A 95 -6.44 -9.33 2.46
CA LYS A 95 -5.67 -9.97 3.52
C LYS A 95 -4.25 -9.40 3.53
N PHE A 96 -3.83 -8.93 4.68
CA PHE A 96 -2.53 -8.31 4.89
C PHE A 96 -1.72 -9.07 5.92
N THR A 97 -0.40 -9.03 5.78
CA THR A 97 0.52 -9.40 6.86
C THR A 97 0.47 -8.37 7.98
N ARG A 98 1.23 -8.58 9.06
CA ARG A 98 1.49 -7.53 10.04
C ARG A 98 2.13 -6.30 9.37
N VAL A 99 2.05 -5.15 10.03
CA VAL A 99 2.68 -3.92 9.53
C VAL A 99 4.19 -3.97 9.78
N TYR A 100 4.96 -3.70 8.73
CA TYR A 100 6.41 -3.50 8.79
C TYR A 100 6.72 -2.02 8.58
N THR A 101 7.47 -1.41 9.51
CA THR A 101 7.73 0.03 9.48
C THR A 101 9.13 0.39 8.99
N SER A 102 10.05 -0.57 8.99
CA SER A 102 11.41 -0.42 8.50
C SER A 102 11.82 -1.57 7.61
N GLN A 103 12.81 -1.34 6.74
CA GLN A 103 13.41 -2.39 5.91
C GLN A 103 14.04 -3.49 6.77
N THR A 104 14.74 -3.09 7.82
CA THR A 104 15.39 -4.04 8.76
C THR A 104 14.36 -4.97 9.41
N ASP A 105 13.23 -4.42 9.90
CA ASP A 105 12.15 -5.23 10.47
C ASP A 105 11.54 -6.18 9.43
N LEU A 106 11.36 -5.71 8.20
CA LEU A 106 10.83 -6.54 7.13
C LEU A 106 11.77 -7.71 6.80
N PHE A 107 13.04 -7.44 6.54
CA PHE A 107 14.00 -8.48 6.16
C PHE A 107 14.32 -9.47 7.28
N SER A 108 14.34 -9.00 8.54
CA SER A 108 14.54 -9.89 9.68
C SER A 108 13.35 -10.78 10.02
N ASN A 109 12.15 -10.39 9.61
CA ASN A 109 10.90 -11.05 9.96
C ASN A 109 9.99 -11.27 8.73
N LEU A 110 10.59 -11.50 7.57
CA LEU A 110 9.84 -11.75 6.35
C LEU A 110 8.89 -12.94 6.56
N PRO A 111 7.58 -12.81 6.23
CA PRO A 111 6.65 -13.91 6.43
C PRO A 111 7.03 -15.10 5.53
N GLU A 112 7.04 -16.31 6.07
CA GLU A 112 7.34 -17.52 5.29
C GLU A 112 6.27 -17.73 4.21
N LYS A 113 6.67 -17.52 2.96
CA LYS A 113 5.87 -17.76 1.76
C LYS A 113 6.68 -18.56 0.75
N ASP A 114 6.00 -19.40 -0.03
CA ASP A 114 6.67 -20.19 -1.06
C ASP A 114 7.09 -19.32 -2.27
N VAL A 115 6.33 -18.24 -2.54
CA VAL A 115 6.57 -17.32 -3.66
C VAL A 115 6.25 -15.90 -3.23
N TYR A 116 7.07 -14.95 -3.72
CA TYR A 116 6.79 -13.52 -3.63
C TYR A 116 6.54 -12.95 -5.02
N VAL A 117 5.47 -12.16 -5.13
CA VAL A 117 5.07 -11.50 -6.37
C VAL A 117 5.14 -10.00 -6.17
N SER A 118 5.89 -9.31 -7.01
CA SER A 118 5.91 -7.85 -7.04
C SER A 118 4.88 -7.36 -8.06
N GLY A 119 3.92 -6.57 -7.61
CA GLY A 119 2.81 -6.10 -8.44
C GLY A 119 2.50 -4.63 -8.21
N SER A 120 2.69 -3.82 -9.20
CA SER A 120 2.29 -2.42 -9.40
C SER A 120 3.31 -1.72 -10.31
N ASP A 121 2.86 -0.86 -11.19
CA ASP A 121 3.71 0.00 -12.02
C ASP A 121 4.63 0.91 -11.18
N GLN A 122 4.16 1.37 -10.03
CA GLN A 122 4.91 2.23 -9.11
C GLN A 122 6.08 1.53 -8.44
N VAL A 123 6.09 0.23 -8.38
CA VAL A 123 7.22 -0.58 -7.89
C VAL A 123 8.45 -0.38 -8.78
N PHE A 124 8.24 -0.25 -10.07
CA PHE A 124 9.31 -0.06 -11.07
C PHE A 124 9.74 1.40 -11.28
N ASN A 125 9.14 2.35 -10.55
CA ASN A 125 9.52 3.76 -10.65
C ASN A 125 10.92 4.00 -10.08
N PRO A 126 11.93 4.44 -10.87
CA PRO A 126 13.31 4.64 -10.41
C PRO A 126 13.44 5.70 -9.31
N ASN A 127 12.49 6.62 -9.23
CA ASN A 127 12.41 7.65 -8.20
C ASN A 127 11.50 7.25 -7.03
N GLY A 128 11.05 5.99 -7.00
CA GLY A 128 10.17 5.46 -5.96
C GLY A 128 10.86 5.35 -4.60
N LEU A 129 10.07 5.50 -3.54
CA LEU A 129 10.52 5.33 -2.17
C LEU A 129 10.71 3.85 -1.85
N ASN A 130 11.85 3.52 -1.20
CA ASN A 130 12.16 2.16 -0.72
C ASN A 130 12.15 1.10 -1.84
N ARG A 131 12.69 1.45 -2.99
CA ARG A 131 12.75 0.60 -4.18
C ARG A 131 13.30 -0.81 -3.87
N ASP A 132 14.33 -0.89 -3.04
CA ASP A 132 15.03 -2.13 -2.72
C ASP A 132 14.16 -3.18 -2.02
N VAL A 133 13.06 -2.75 -1.38
CA VAL A 133 12.09 -3.65 -0.73
C VAL A 133 11.22 -4.41 -1.74
N TYR A 134 11.07 -3.88 -2.93
CA TYR A 134 10.20 -4.46 -3.97
C TYR A 134 10.94 -5.34 -4.97
N TYR A 135 12.27 -5.38 -4.89
CA TYR A 135 13.16 -6.19 -5.72
C TYR A 135 13.87 -7.26 -4.87
N LEU A 136 13.10 -8.10 -4.21
CA LEU A 136 13.61 -9.23 -3.43
C LEU A 136 14.27 -10.29 -4.29
#